data_da40a457adeab130d2a03b2fa0de7c0e
#
_entry.id   da40a457adeab130d2a03b2fa0de7c0e
#
_cell.length_a   1.000
_cell.length_b   1.000
_cell.length_c   1.000
_cell.angle_alpha   90.00
_cell.angle_beta   90.00
_cell.angle_gamma   90.00
#
_symmetry.space_group_name_H-M   'P 1'
#
loop_
_entity.id
_entity.type
_entity.pdbx_description
1 polymer ?
#
loop_
_entity_poly.entity_id
_entity_poly.type
_entity_poly.pdbx_seq_one_letter_code
_entity_poly.pdbx_strand_id
1 'polypeptide(L)' 'TCYDFRGIRRWVMVKAWDLMEKEKIPFRDAIKRAWAEAKKECAELGAYV' A
#
# COMPACT_ATOMS: atom_id res chain seq x y z
N THR A 1 8.97 1.20 -12.92
CA THR A 1 7.53 1.21 -12.92
C THR A 1 6.97 1.29 -11.53
N CYS A 2 5.79 1.83 -11.43
CA CYS A 2 5.12 1.97 -10.16
C CYS A 2 4.78 0.61 -9.55
N TYR A 3 4.41 -0.33 -10.38
CA TYR A 3 3.94 -1.62 -9.90
C TYR A 3 5.01 -2.69 -9.99
N ASP A 4 6.04 -2.50 -9.23
CA ASP A 4 7.12 -3.45 -9.12
C ASP A 4 6.87 -4.30 -7.87
N PHE A 5 6.77 -5.61 -8.04
CA PHE A 5 6.47 -6.49 -6.92
C PHE A 5 7.40 -6.29 -5.73
N ARG A 6 8.68 -6.10 -6.00
CA ARG A 6 9.64 -5.93 -4.92
C ARG A 6 9.44 -4.60 -4.21
N GLY A 7 9.31 -3.54 -4.99
CA GLY A 7 9.15 -2.21 -4.42
C GLY A 7 7.79 -2.01 -3.78
N ILE A 8 6.73 -2.50 -4.44
CA ILE A 8 5.38 -2.29 -3.93
C ILE A 8 5.16 -3.03 -2.61
N ARG A 9 5.71 -4.23 -2.48
CA ARG A 9 5.54 -4.99 -1.26
C ARG A 9 6.18 -4.27 -0.08
N ARG A 10 7.38 -3.77 -0.28
CA ARG A 10 8.07 -3.02 0.77
C ARG A 10 7.30 -1.77 1.13
N TRP A 11 6.83 -1.05 0.12
CA TRP A 11 6.07 0.18 0.33
C TRP A 11 4.79 -0.10 1.11
N VAL A 12 4.10 -1.17 0.73
CA VAL A 12 2.86 -1.55 1.40
C VAL A 12 3.10 -1.90 2.86
N MET A 13 4.18 -2.62 3.14
CA MET A 13 4.49 -2.99 4.52
C MET A 13 4.75 -1.75 5.37
N VAL A 14 5.56 -0.85 4.86
CA VAL A 14 5.86 0.38 5.59
C VAL A 14 4.60 1.21 5.79
N LYS A 15 3.79 1.30 4.76
CA LYS A 15 2.54 2.04 4.84
C LYS A 15 1.60 1.42 5.86
N ALA A 16 1.53 0.10 5.87
CA ALA A 16 0.67 -0.59 6.82
C ALA A 16 1.10 -0.31 8.26
N TRP A 17 2.40 -0.36 8.52
CA TRP A 17 2.90 -0.04 9.85
C TRP A 17 2.56 1.39 10.25
N ASP A 18 2.71 2.31 9.32
CA ASP A 18 2.39 3.70 9.58
C ASP A 18 0.90 3.87 9.92
N LEU A 19 0.03 3.19 9.18
CA LEU A 19 -1.39 3.25 9.43
C LEU A 19 -1.75 2.63 10.79
N MET A 20 -1.06 1.56 11.16
CA MET A 20 -1.29 0.94 12.47
C MET A 20 -1.02 1.93 13.59
N GLU A 21 0.03 2.70 13.48
CA GLU A 21 0.36 3.68 14.50
C GLU A 21 -0.60 4.86 14.48
N LYS A 22 -0.89 5.35 13.30
CA LYS A 22 -1.74 6.54 13.17
C LYS A 22 -3.17 6.28 13.59
N GLU A 23 -3.74 5.19 13.10
CA GLU A 23 -5.16 4.92 13.31
C GLU A 23 -5.40 3.86 14.35
N LYS A 24 -4.34 3.28 14.88
CA LYS A 24 -4.44 2.25 15.91
C LYS A 24 -5.37 1.12 15.47
N ILE A 25 -5.19 0.69 14.25
CA ILE A 25 -5.96 -0.42 13.68
C ILE A 25 -5.07 -1.66 13.63
N PRO A 26 -5.68 -2.84 13.56
CA PRO A 26 -4.89 -4.07 13.45
C PRO A 26 -4.14 -4.14 12.12
N PHE A 27 -3.07 -4.93 12.10
CA PHE A 27 -2.25 -5.04 10.91
C PHE A 27 -3.05 -5.49 9.69
N ARG A 28 -4.00 -6.40 9.90
CA ARG A 28 -4.80 -6.90 8.79
C ARG A 28 -5.59 -5.78 8.10
N ASP A 29 -6.14 -4.86 8.86
CA ASP A 29 -6.85 -3.73 8.28
C ASP A 29 -5.88 -2.75 7.64
N ALA A 30 -4.74 -2.52 8.28
CA ALA A 30 -3.73 -1.61 7.76
C ALA A 30 -3.20 -2.10 6.42
N ILE A 31 -2.94 -3.40 6.29
CA ILE A 31 -2.41 -3.95 5.05
C ILE A 31 -3.42 -3.82 3.91
N LYS A 32 -4.69 -4.00 4.22
CA LYS A 32 -5.73 -3.85 3.21
C LYS A 32 -5.79 -2.43 2.69
N ARG A 33 -5.74 -1.46 3.60
CA ARG A 33 -5.76 -0.06 3.20
C ARG A 33 -4.52 0.31 2.40
N ALA A 34 -3.36 -0.20 2.81
CA ALA A 34 -2.13 0.08 2.11
C ALA A 34 -2.18 -0.44 0.68
N TRP A 35 -2.71 -1.65 0.49
CA TRP A 35 -2.84 -2.21 -0.85
C TRP A 35 -3.83 -1.41 -1.70
N ALA A 36 -4.92 -0.97 -1.10
CA ALA A 36 -5.90 -0.16 -1.81
C ALA A 36 -5.26 1.15 -2.29
N GLU A 37 -4.46 1.78 -1.44
CA GLU A 37 -3.78 3.01 -1.83
C GLU A 37 -2.76 2.76 -2.92
N ALA A 38 -2.03 1.66 -2.83
CA ALA A 38 -1.05 1.32 -3.84
C ALA A 38 -1.70 1.14 -5.21
N LYS A 39 -2.81 0.42 -5.24
CA LYS A 39 -3.54 0.21 -6.49
C LYS A 39 -4.07 1.51 -7.06
N LYS A 40 -4.56 2.37 -6.19
CA LYS A 40 -5.12 3.64 -6.64
C LYS A 40 -4.02 4.51 -7.28
N GLU A 41 -2.87 4.59 -6.64
CA GLU A 41 -1.78 5.40 -7.19
C GLU A 41 -1.31 4.86 -8.53
N CYS A 42 -1.16 3.55 -8.62
CA CYS A 42 -0.72 2.95 -9.87
C CYS A 42 -1.74 3.16 -10.99
N ALA A 43 -3.02 3.11 -10.64
CA ALA A 43 -4.07 3.35 -11.63
C ALA A 43 -4.01 4.78 -12.15
N GLU A 44 -3.76 5.73 -11.27
CA GLU A 44 -3.66 7.13 -11.68
C GLU A 44 -2.48 7.36 -12.61
N LEU A 45 -1.39 6.65 -12.36
CA LEU A 45 -0.21 6.77 -13.21
C LEU A 45 -0.35 5.98 -14.51
N GLY A 46 -1.39 5.18 -14.61
CA GLY A 46 -1.59 4.37 -15.80
C GLY A 46 -0.64 3.18 -15.88
N ALA A 47 0.03 2.86 -14.80
CA ALA A 47 0.98 1.76 -14.78
C ALA A 47 0.34 0.43 -14.42
N TYR A 48 -0.87 0.47 -13.93
CA TYR A 48 -1.58 -0.73 -13.53
C TYR A 48 -2.36 -1.29 -14.72
N VAL A 49 -2.10 -2.50 -15.04
CA VAL A 49 -2.73 -3.13 -16.22
C VAL A 49 -3.62 -4.27 -15.81
#